data_5431e4c8f800eee1f9937c3e9b6780d1
#
_entry.id   5431e4c8f800eee1f9937c3e9b6780d1
#
_cell.length_a   1.000
_cell.length_b   1.000
_cell.length_c   1.000
_cell.angle_alpha   90.00
_cell.angle_beta   90.00
_cell.angle_gamma   90.00
#
_symmetry.space_group_name_H-M   'P 1'
#
loop_
_entity.id
_entity.type
_entity.pdbx_description
1 polymer ?
#
loop_
_entity_poly.entity_id
_entity_poly.type
_entity_poly.pdbx_seq_one_letter_code
_entity_poly.pdbx_strand_id
1 'polypeptide(L)'
;MSEVAPAETSAKPTLQMDRLLDVVVKQDASDLHLSCGRPPTIRLSGRLRNLATKVLEPDDMLQLMKSITPERNQQELQEVGGTDFGFAFGTAARFRVSVFKQKGAISMVLRQIPNRLLSFEQIGLPEICRDLIRRPRGLFVVTGPTGSGKTTTLATMIDYINMNFERHIVTVEDPVEYYHQHKKSVVNQREVHLDVPSFAEALKRVLRQDPDVILVGEMRDLETIEAAIRAAETGHLVFATLHTTGAAGTINRIIDAFPTNQQEQVRVQLSTSLLAV
;
A
#
# COMPACT_ATOMS: atom_id res chain seq x y z
N MET A 1 -54.67 13.28 39.28
CA MET A 1 -53.71 13.85 38.30
C MET A 1 -52.42 13.03 38.42
N SER A 2 -52.28 12.04 37.57
CA SER A 2 -51.11 11.13 37.58
C SER A 2 -50.09 11.67 36.59
N GLU A 3 -48.94 12.02 37.11
CA GLU A 3 -47.79 12.51 36.35
C GLU A 3 -47.11 11.33 35.66
N VAL A 4 -47.13 11.32 34.36
CA VAL A 4 -46.42 10.31 33.53
C VAL A 4 -44.99 10.78 33.42
N ALA A 5 -44.08 10.02 34.01
CA ALA A 5 -42.63 10.21 33.86
C ALA A 5 -42.19 10.00 32.38
N PRO A 6 -41.27 10.83 31.82
CA PRO A 6 -40.80 10.64 30.47
C PRO A 6 -39.94 9.38 30.42
N ALA A 7 -40.20 8.54 29.41
CA ALA A 7 -39.41 7.36 29.10
C ALA A 7 -37.98 7.77 28.77
N GLU A 8 -37.04 7.26 29.54
CA GLU A 8 -35.60 7.33 29.22
C GLU A 8 -35.36 6.61 27.89
N THR A 9 -35.05 7.38 26.86
CA THR A 9 -34.53 6.86 25.59
C THR A 9 -33.15 6.30 25.87
N SER A 10 -33.05 4.98 26.07
CA SER A 10 -31.78 4.28 26.17
C SER A 10 -31.05 4.49 24.84
N ALA A 11 -30.02 5.31 24.84
CA ALA A 11 -29.13 5.51 23.70
C ALA A 11 -28.59 4.14 23.30
N LYS A 12 -28.95 3.66 22.11
CA LYS A 12 -28.37 2.43 21.53
C LYS A 12 -26.86 2.58 21.55
N PRO A 13 -26.09 1.57 21.99
CA PRO A 13 -24.63 1.67 22.05
C PRO A 13 -24.07 1.98 20.66
N THR A 14 -23.49 3.16 20.50
CA THR A 14 -22.89 3.61 19.25
C THR A 14 -21.72 2.70 18.93
N LEU A 15 -21.73 2.05 17.78
CA LEU A 15 -20.63 1.21 17.32
C LEU A 15 -19.43 2.10 17.00
N GLN A 16 -18.28 1.83 17.62
CA GLN A 16 -17.06 2.61 17.41
C GLN A 16 -16.10 1.84 16.50
N MET A 17 -15.56 2.52 15.50
CA MET A 17 -14.60 1.91 14.54
C MET A 17 -13.40 1.32 15.28
N ASP A 18 -12.84 2.02 16.24
CA ASP A 18 -11.66 1.57 17.00
C ASP A 18 -11.88 0.21 17.67
N ARG A 19 -13.07 -0.03 18.22
CA ARG A 19 -13.42 -1.33 18.83
C ARG A 19 -13.48 -2.46 17.79
N LEU A 20 -13.97 -2.17 16.59
CA LEU A 20 -14.01 -3.13 15.50
C LEU A 20 -12.60 -3.47 15.02
N LEU A 21 -11.76 -2.46 14.86
CA LEU A 21 -10.36 -2.64 14.45
C LEU A 21 -9.55 -3.38 15.50
N ASP A 22 -9.77 -3.10 16.79
CA ASP A 22 -9.17 -3.85 17.88
C ASP A 22 -9.49 -5.36 17.82
N VAL A 23 -10.74 -5.70 17.49
CA VAL A 23 -11.15 -7.12 17.33
C VAL A 23 -10.44 -7.75 16.14
N VAL A 24 -10.35 -7.04 15.01
CA VAL A 24 -9.62 -7.51 13.81
C VAL A 24 -8.17 -7.83 14.14
N VAL A 25 -7.47 -6.90 14.81
CA VAL A 25 -6.06 -7.06 15.18
C VAL A 25 -5.86 -8.21 16.18
N LYS A 26 -6.70 -8.27 17.24
CA LYS A 26 -6.58 -9.31 18.29
C LYS A 26 -6.87 -10.72 17.78
N GLN A 27 -7.73 -10.84 16.77
CA GLN A 27 -8.08 -12.15 16.18
C GLN A 27 -7.23 -12.51 14.96
N ASP A 28 -6.29 -11.63 14.58
CA ASP A 28 -5.47 -11.79 13.35
C ASP A 28 -6.33 -12.03 12.10
N ALA A 29 -7.42 -11.26 11.99
CA ALA A 29 -8.33 -11.34 10.87
C ALA A 29 -7.78 -10.52 9.68
N SER A 30 -7.88 -11.06 8.47
CA SER A 30 -7.35 -10.40 7.28
C SER A 30 -8.18 -9.20 6.81
N ASP A 31 -9.51 -9.26 6.98
CA ASP A 31 -10.40 -8.21 6.49
C ASP A 31 -11.56 -7.97 7.47
N LEU A 32 -12.03 -6.72 7.52
CA LEU A 32 -13.30 -6.32 8.14
C LEU A 32 -14.25 -5.85 7.04
N HIS A 33 -15.43 -6.43 6.98
CA HIS A 33 -16.51 -6.06 6.06
C HIS A 33 -17.63 -5.39 6.83
N LEU A 34 -18.03 -4.19 6.41
CA LEU A 34 -19.12 -3.41 6.97
C LEU A 34 -20.14 -3.11 5.86
N SER A 35 -21.36 -3.58 6.02
CA SER A 35 -22.45 -3.38 5.06
C SER A 35 -23.80 -3.28 5.80
N CYS A 36 -24.68 -2.40 5.32
CA CYS A 36 -26.04 -2.32 5.83
C CYS A 36 -26.76 -3.65 5.77
N GLY A 37 -27.57 -3.93 6.79
CA GLY A 37 -28.39 -5.14 6.88
C GLY A 37 -27.64 -6.38 7.40
N ARG A 38 -26.36 -6.24 7.80
CA ARG A 38 -25.55 -7.30 8.43
C ARG A 38 -24.79 -6.78 9.64
N PRO A 39 -24.47 -7.65 10.62
CA PRO A 39 -23.47 -7.32 11.63
C PRO A 39 -22.10 -7.12 10.99
N PRO A 40 -21.19 -6.33 11.57
CA PRO A 40 -19.78 -6.32 11.19
C PRO A 40 -19.24 -7.74 11.03
N THR A 41 -18.56 -7.99 9.94
CA THR A 41 -18.13 -9.33 9.55
C THR A 41 -16.62 -9.32 9.31
N ILE A 42 -15.89 -10.24 9.94
CA ILE A 42 -14.44 -10.39 9.75
C ILE A 42 -14.14 -11.59 8.87
N ARG A 43 -12.99 -11.55 8.18
CA ARG A 43 -12.44 -12.71 7.49
C ARG A 43 -11.33 -13.32 8.33
N LEU A 44 -11.57 -14.51 8.84
CA LEU A 44 -10.64 -15.25 9.67
C LEU A 44 -10.27 -16.57 8.98
N SER A 45 -9.00 -16.79 8.70
CA SER A 45 -8.50 -17.98 7.98
C SER A 45 -9.30 -18.27 6.69
N GLY A 46 -9.58 -17.22 5.89
CA GLY A 46 -10.32 -17.29 4.63
C GLY A 46 -11.84 -17.33 4.76
N ARG A 47 -12.40 -17.56 5.96
CA ARG A 47 -13.85 -17.70 6.20
C ARG A 47 -14.44 -16.42 6.80
N LEU A 48 -15.63 -16.03 6.32
CA LEU A 48 -16.37 -14.91 6.87
C LEU A 48 -17.10 -15.30 8.17
N ARG A 49 -16.94 -14.47 9.22
CA ARG A 49 -17.60 -14.64 10.53
C ARG A 49 -18.22 -13.32 10.97
N ASN A 50 -19.50 -13.34 11.33
CA ASN A 50 -20.17 -12.20 11.94
C ASN A 50 -19.66 -11.97 13.36
N LEU A 51 -19.45 -10.70 13.72
CA LEU A 51 -19.22 -10.32 15.11
C LEU A 51 -20.53 -10.33 15.87
N ALA A 52 -20.47 -10.62 17.17
CA ALA A 52 -21.64 -10.60 18.07
C ALA A 52 -22.01 -9.15 18.41
N THR A 53 -22.52 -8.42 17.43
CA THR A 53 -22.95 -7.02 17.54
C THR A 53 -24.28 -6.81 16.85
N LYS A 54 -24.84 -5.59 16.91
CA LYS A 54 -26.06 -5.25 16.19
C LYS A 54 -25.87 -5.34 14.66
N VAL A 55 -26.97 -5.49 13.95
CA VAL A 55 -27.04 -5.30 12.50
C VAL A 55 -26.82 -3.82 12.17
N LEU A 56 -25.98 -3.54 11.18
CA LEU A 56 -25.65 -2.18 10.76
C LEU A 56 -26.80 -1.52 9.99
N GLU A 57 -27.16 -0.32 10.40
CA GLU A 57 -28.12 0.56 9.74
C GLU A 57 -27.38 1.63 8.89
N PRO A 58 -28.04 2.33 7.95
CA PRO A 58 -27.41 3.36 7.13
C PRO A 58 -26.69 4.45 7.94
N ASP A 59 -27.27 4.88 9.07
CA ASP A 59 -26.69 5.90 9.95
C ASP A 59 -25.40 5.39 10.64
N ASP A 60 -25.36 4.12 11.02
CA ASP A 60 -24.13 3.51 11.56
C ASP A 60 -23.02 3.54 10.53
N MET A 61 -23.33 3.16 9.30
CA MET A 61 -22.35 3.15 8.20
C MET A 61 -21.81 4.54 7.91
N LEU A 62 -22.68 5.56 7.93
CA LEU A 62 -22.25 6.95 7.73
C LEU A 62 -21.32 7.43 8.87
N GLN A 63 -21.64 7.10 10.12
CA GLN A 63 -20.81 7.45 11.28
C GLN A 63 -19.46 6.73 11.24
N LEU A 64 -19.44 5.42 10.99
CA LEU A 64 -18.23 4.62 10.89
C LEU A 64 -17.34 5.13 9.75
N MET A 65 -17.92 5.42 8.57
CA MET A 65 -17.20 5.97 7.44
C MET A 65 -16.56 7.32 7.80
N LYS A 66 -17.34 8.26 8.32
CA LYS A 66 -16.83 9.60 8.68
C LYS A 66 -15.74 9.56 9.74
N SER A 67 -15.73 8.57 10.63
CA SER A 67 -14.76 8.49 11.72
C SER A 67 -13.33 8.22 11.27
N ILE A 68 -13.14 7.62 10.08
CA ILE A 68 -11.80 7.25 9.57
C ILE A 68 -11.49 7.76 8.16
N THR A 69 -12.50 8.25 7.43
CA THR A 69 -12.34 8.67 6.04
C THR A 69 -11.98 10.15 5.96
N PRO A 70 -10.81 10.53 5.39
CA PRO A 70 -10.43 11.92 5.19
C PRO A 70 -11.46 12.68 4.34
N GLU A 71 -11.58 13.99 4.56
CA GLU A 71 -12.56 14.85 3.85
C GLU A 71 -12.46 14.73 2.32
N ARG A 72 -11.25 14.72 1.78
CA ARG A 72 -11.01 14.53 0.35
C ARG A 72 -11.64 13.23 -0.16
N ASN A 73 -11.43 12.12 0.56
CA ASN A 73 -11.97 10.81 0.19
C ASN A 73 -13.49 10.75 0.38
N GLN A 74 -14.05 11.50 1.34
CA GLN A 74 -15.50 11.65 1.45
C GLN A 74 -16.09 12.36 0.23
N GLN A 75 -15.41 13.39 -0.28
CA GLN A 75 -15.80 14.09 -1.50
C GLN A 75 -15.72 13.18 -2.72
N GLU A 76 -14.61 12.45 -2.90
CA GLU A 76 -14.42 11.47 -3.98
C GLU A 76 -15.53 10.40 -3.95
N LEU A 77 -15.87 9.86 -2.76
CA LEU A 77 -16.98 8.93 -2.60
C LEU A 77 -18.32 9.51 -3.08
N GLN A 78 -18.54 10.79 -2.89
CA GLN A 78 -19.76 11.45 -3.37
C GLN A 78 -19.78 11.59 -4.89
N GLU A 79 -18.66 11.96 -5.50
CA GLU A 79 -18.53 12.24 -6.92
C GLU A 79 -18.52 10.97 -7.78
N VAL A 80 -17.71 9.97 -7.40
CA VAL A 80 -17.49 8.76 -8.23
C VAL A 80 -18.07 7.48 -7.63
N GLY A 81 -18.59 7.53 -6.39
CA GLY A 81 -19.26 6.39 -5.75
C GLY A 81 -18.33 5.39 -5.07
N GLY A 82 -17.03 5.61 -5.07
CA GLY A 82 -16.02 4.78 -4.39
C GLY A 82 -14.76 5.57 -4.08
N THR A 83 -13.99 5.15 -3.07
CA THR A 83 -12.68 5.72 -2.70
C THR A 83 -11.86 4.68 -1.97
N ASP A 84 -10.54 4.72 -2.16
CA ASP A 84 -9.57 3.86 -1.51
C ASP A 84 -8.50 4.71 -0.81
N PHE A 85 -8.08 4.31 0.41
CA PHE A 85 -7.03 5.01 1.14
C PHE A 85 -6.36 4.11 2.19
N GLY A 86 -5.16 4.50 2.65
CA GLY A 86 -4.48 3.88 3.79
C GLY A 86 -4.96 4.48 5.12
N PHE A 87 -5.21 3.65 6.13
CA PHE A 87 -5.58 4.07 7.49
C PHE A 87 -4.64 3.45 8.51
N ALA A 88 -4.00 4.29 9.34
CA ALA A 88 -3.16 3.84 10.45
C ALA A 88 -3.99 3.75 11.73
N PHE A 89 -4.06 2.59 12.34
CA PHE A 89 -4.70 2.36 13.63
C PHE A 89 -3.63 2.42 14.74
N GLY A 90 -3.28 3.61 15.15
CA GLY A 90 -2.17 3.87 16.06
C GLY A 90 -0.86 3.26 15.55
N THR A 91 -0.13 2.60 16.46
CA THR A 91 1.06 1.79 16.13
C THR A 91 0.75 0.29 15.98
N ALA A 92 -0.50 -0.11 16.23
CA ALA A 92 -0.91 -1.51 16.30
C ALA A 92 -1.08 -2.16 14.93
N ALA A 93 -1.68 -1.46 13.97
CA ALA A 93 -1.96 -2.00 12.64
C ALA A 93 -2.16 -0.89 11.61
N ARG A 94 -2.08 -1.27 10.34
CA ARG A 94 -2.49 -0.44 9.22
C ARG A 94 -3.54 -1.18 8.40
N PHE A 95 -4.43 -0.42 7.80
CA PHE A 95 -5.51 -0.94 6.96
C PHE A 95 -5.52 -0.26 5.60
N ARG A 96 -5.71 -1.03 4.55
CA ARG A 96 -6.20 -0.53 3.27
C ARG A 96 -7.72 -0.50 3.35
N VAL A 97 -8.28 0.68 3.20
CA VAL A 97 -9.73 0.93 3.32
C VAL A 97 -10.30 1.19 1.94
N SER A 98 -11.33 0.43 1.58
CA SER A 98 -12.17 0.68 0.40
C SER A 98 -13.56 1.05 0.88
N VAL A 99 -14.04 2.23 0.51
CA VAL A 99 -15.40 2.71 0.79
C VAL A 99 -16.14 2.87 -0.52
N PHE A 100 -17.34 2.33 -0.61
CA PHE A 100 -18.12 2.38 -1.86
C PHE A 100 -19.61 2.42 -1.60
N LYS A 101 -20.34 2.98 -2.58
CA LYS A 101 -21.81 2.99 -2.58
C LYS A 101 -22.35 1.70 -3.19
N GLN A 102 -23.35 1.11 -2.56
CA GLN A 102 -24.11 -0.01 -3.10
C GLN A 102 -25.59 0.08 -2.68
N LYS A 103 -26.53 -0.07 -3.62
CA LYS A 103 -27.99 -0.01 -3.37
C LYS A 103 -28.42 1.22 -2.54
N GLY A 104 -27.80 2.38 -2.82
CA GLY A 104 -28.07 3.63 -2.11
C GLY A 104 -27.45 3.75 -0.71
N ALA A 105 -26.73 2.75 -0.22
CA ALA A 105 -26.08 2.75 1.08
C ALA A 105 -24.54 2.69 0.93
N ILE A 106 -23.82 3.04 2.01
CA ILE A 106 -22.38 2.93 2.09
C ILE A 106 -21.99 1.51 2.54
N SER A 107 -20.94 0.98 1.95
CA SER A 107 -20.25 -0.24 2.40
C SER A 107 -18.76 0.03 2.51
N MET A 108 -18.08 -0.72 3.39
CA MET A 108 -16.64 -0.59 3.62
C MET A 108 -15.99 -1.95 3.72
N VAL A 109 -14.78 -2.06 3.16
CA VAL A 109 -13.89 -3.21 3.37
C VAL A 109 -12.55 -2.67 3.86
N LEU A 110 -12.12 -3.13 5.02
CA LEU A 110 -10.85 -2.76 5.61
C LEU A 110 -9.97 -4.00 5.64
N ARG A 111 -8.90 -4.01 4.84
CA ARG A 111 -7.91 -5.08 4.82
C ARG A 111 -6.76 -4.74 5.75
N GLN A 112 -6.50 -5.62 6.71
CA GLN A 112 -5.32 -5.47 7.57
C GLN A 112 -4.05 -5.69 6.77
N ILE A 113 -3.13 -4.74 6.84
CA ILE A 113 -1.80 -4.84 6.25
C ILE A 113 -0.86 -5.39 7.33
N PRO A 114 -0.10 -6.46 7.05
CA PRO A 114 0.86 -6.99 8.00
C PRO A 114 1.86 -5.91 8.41
N ASN A 115 1.98 -5.62 9.71
CA ASN A 115 2.87 -4.58 10.24
C ASN A 115 4.26 -5.13 10.61
N ARG A 116 4.49 -6.44 10.42
CA ARG A 116 5.75 -7.08 10.79
C ARG A 116 6.66 -7.21 9.58
N LEU A 117 7.75 -6.47 9.61
CA LEU A 117 8.85 -6.66 8.66
C LEU A 117 9.50 -8.03 8.93
N LEU A 118 9.73 -8.77 7.86
CA LEU A 118 10.38 -10.08 7.90
C LEU A 118 11.86 -9.94 7.54
N SER A 119 12.70 -10.83 8.05
CA SER A 119 14.12 -10.85 7.69
C SER A 119 14.35 -11.58 6.36
N PHE A 120 15.55 -11.42 5.78
CA PHE A 120 15.97 -12.14 4.57
C PHE A 120 15.81 -13.65 4.71
N GLU A 121 16.18 -14.17 5.87
CA GLU A 121 16.11 -15.60 6.19
C GLU A 121 14.66 -16.09 6.27
N GLN A 122 13.79 -15.30 6.88
CA GLN A 122 12.37 -15.65 7.06
C GLN A 122 11.61 -15.72 5.74
N ILE A 123 11.95 -14.86 4.76
CA ILE A 123 11.32 -14.90 3.43
C ILE A 123 12.10 -15.73 2.41
N GLY A 124 13.26 -16.29 2.81
CA GLY A 124 14.07 -17.15 1.94
C GLY A 124 14.70 -16.46 0.74
N LEU A 125 15.06 -15.17 0.87
CA LEU A 125 15.76 -14.46 -0.22
C LEU A 125 17.16 -15.05 -0.43
N PRO A 126 17.56 -15.27 -1.72
CA PRO A 126 18.90 -15.71 -2.05
C PRO A 126 19.97 -14.72 -1.55
N GLU A 127 21.12 -15.24 -1.13
CA GLU A 127 22.22 -14.42 -0.58
C GLU A 127 22.71 -13.37 -1.58
N ILE A 128 22.68 -13.67 -2.88
CA ILE A 128 23.03 -12.73 -3.94
C ILE A 128 22.25 -11.42 -3.87
N CYS A 129 21.02 -11.43 -3.35
CA CYS A 129 20.22 -10.21 -3.18
C CYS A 129 20.91 -9.23 -2.22
N ARG A 130 21.64 -9.71 -1.20
CA ARG A 130 22.41 -8.85 -0.30
C ARG A 130 23.57 -8.15 -0.99
N ASP A 131 24.20 -8.79 -1.96
CA ASP A 131 25.28 -8.19 -2.75
C ASP A 131 24.72 -7.16 -3.73
N LEU A 132 23.59 -7.46 -4.35
CA LEU A 132 22.94 -6.54 -5.29
C LEU A 132 22.44 -5.26 -4.63
N ILE A 133 21.86 -5.34 -3.43
CA ILE A 133 21.37 -4.14 -2.72
C ILE A 133 22.47 -3.26 -2.11
N ARG A 134 23.73 -3.75 -2.11
CA ARG A 134 24.92 -2.95 -1.78
C ARG A 134 25.39 -2.08 -2.92
N ARG A 135 24.96 -2.37 -4.14
CA ARG A 135 25.35 -1.60 -5.31
C ARG A 135 24.97 -0.12 -5.15
N PRO A 136 25.79 0.80 -5.64
CA PRO A 136 25.47 2.23 -5.54
C PRO A 136 24.34 2.64 -6.48
N ARG A 137 24.11 1.90 -7.56
CA ARG A 137 23.13 2.22 -8.59
C ARG A 137 22.68 0.98 -9.33
N GLY A 138 21.55 1.08 -10.02
CA GLY A 138 20.99 0.09 -10.92
C GLY A 138 19.52 -0.16 -10.63
N LEU A 139 18.86 -0.95 -11.47
CA LEU A 139 17.44 -1.27 -11.38
C LEU A 139 17.25 -2.72 -10.89
N PHE A 140 16.55 -2.88 -9.80
CA PHE A 140 16.14 -4.17 -9.25
C PHE A 140 14.62 -4.29 -9.37
N VAL A 141 14.12 -5.26 -10.14
CA VAL A 141 12.68 -5.42 -10.39
C VAL A 141 12.16 -6.68 -9.70
N VAL A 142 11.11 -6.55 -8.91
CA VAL A 142 10.39 -7.68 -8.28
C VAL A 142 9.07 -7.89 -8.99
N THR A 143 8.84 -9.09 -9.52
CA THR A 143 7.68 -9.38 -10.36
C THR A 143 6.85 -10.55 -9.86
N GLY A 144 5.59 -10.61 -10.28
CA GLY A 144 4.68 -11.69 -9.93
C GLY A 144 3.23 -11.21 -9.81
N PRO A 145 2.28 -12.12 -9.70
CA PRO A 145 0.87 -11.79 -9.50
C PRO A 145 0.62 -11.07 -8.17
N THR A 146 -0.58 -10.54 -8.00
CA THR A 146 -1.02 -9.99 -6.71
C THR A 146 -0.97 -11.07 -5.62
N GLY A 147 -0.47 -10.71 -4.45
CA GLY A 147 -0.34 -11.65 -3.32
C GLY A 147 0.87 -12.57 -3.38
N SER A 148 1.78 -12.43 -4.37
CA SER A 148 3.00 -13.25 -4.47
C SER A 148 4.14 -12.83 -3.52
N GLY A 149 3.94 -11.79 -2.71
CA GLY A 149 4.94 -11.32 -1.74
C GLY A 149 5.87 -10.21 -2.25
N LYS A 150 5.57 -9.57 -3.39
CA LYS A 150 6.40 -8.48 -3.94
C LYS A 150 6.68 -7.37 -2.93
N THR A 151 5.62 -6.82 -2.33
CA THR A 151 5.72 -5.73 -1.35
C THR A 151 6.51 -6.18 -0.11
N THR A 152 6.25 -7.39 0.39
CA THR A 152 6.98 -7.97 1.53
C THR A 152 8.47 -8.11 1.21
N THR A 153 8.82 -8.59 0.01
CA THR A 153 10.20 -8.73 -0.46
C THR A 153 10.90 -7.37 -0.48
N LEU A 154 10.27 -6.37 -1.10
CA LEU A 154 10.84 -5.01 -1.17
C LEU A 154 10.95 -4.37 0.21
N ALA A 155 9.93 -4.50 1.06
CA ALA A 155 9.98 -3.98 2.43
C ALA A 155 11.14 -4.61 3.23
N THR A 156 11.39 -5.91 3.08
CA THR A 156 12.52 -6.59 3.69
C THR A 156 13.87 -6.06 3.19
N MET A 157 14.01 -5.83 1.87
CA MET A 157 15.22 -5.28 1.29
C MET A 157 15.48 -3.84 1.78
N ILE A 158 14.44 -3.00 1.77
CA ILE A 158 14.51 -1.61 2.27
C ILE A 158 14.88 -1.59 3.75
N ASP A 159 14.26 -2.44 4.57
CA ASP A 159 14.58 -2.49 6.00
C ASP A 159 16.01 -2.96 6.25
N TYR A 160 16.51 -3.92 5.46
CA TYR A 160 17.90 -4.35 5.54
C TYR A 160 18.87 -3.20 5.21
N ILE A 161 18.59 -2.43 4.14
CA ILE A 161 19.38 -1.24 3.81
C ILE A 161 19.34 -0.24 4.96
N ASN A 162 18.15 0.06 5.47
CA ASN A 162 17.93 1.00 6.56
C ASN A 162 18.64 0.61 7.86
N MET A 163 18.77 -0.69 8.14
CA MET A 163 19.51 -1.18 9.33
C MET A 163 21.03 -1.13 9.17
N ASN A 164 21.53 -1.31 7.94
CA ASN A 164 22.95 -1.60 7.74
C ASN A 164 23.76 -0.47 7.11
N PHE A 165 23.10 0.46 6.39
CA PHE A 165 23.77 1.51 5.62
C PHE A 165 23.24 2.90 5.99
N GLU A 166 24.09 3.89 5.84
CA GLU A 166 23.78 5.31 5.98
C GLU A 166 23.38 5.86 4.61
N ARG A 167 22.09 5.78 4.26
CA ARG A 167 21.56 6.18 2.95
C ARG A 167 20.28 6.99 3.09
N HIS A 168 19.98 7.81 2.11
CA HIS A 168 18.68 8.41 1.96
C HIS A 168 17.80 7.54 1.07
N ILE A 169 16.74 7.00 1.64
CA ILE A 169 15.78 6.11 0.99
C ILE A 169 14.48 6.89 0.75
N VAL A 170 14.04 6.98 -0.50
CA VAL A 170 12.74 7.56 -0.83
C VAL A 170 11.86 6.50 -1.45
N THR A 171 10.67 6.29 -0.89
CA THR A 171 9.67 5.40 -1.49
C THR A 171 8.51 6.19 -2.06
N VAL A 172 7.94 5.68 -3.15
CA VAL A 172 6.69 6.17 -3.74
C VAL A 172 5.78 4.96 -3.91
N GLU A 173 4.65 4.94 -3.20
CA GLU A 173 3.79 3.75 -3.06
C GLU A 173 2.29 4.11 -3.20
N ASP A 174 1.43 3.14 -3.51
CA ASP A 174 -0.02 3.32 -3.66
C ASP A 174 -0.82 2.11 -3.14
N PRO A 175 -1.22 2.14 -1.85
CA PRO A 175 -0.73 2.98 -0.76
C PRO A 175 0.58 2.46 -0.15
N VAL A 176 1.15 3.20 0.82
CA VAL A 176 2.27 2.69 1.65
C VAL A 176 1.77 1.51 2.48
N GLU A 177 2.33 0.32 2.30
CA GLU A 177 1.94 -0.88 3.06
C GLU A 177 2.77 -1.07 4.34
N TYR A 178 4.09 -0.90 4.28
CA TYR A 178 4.99 -1.06 5.41
C TYR A 178 5.61 0.27 5.82
N TYR A 179 5.46 0.66 7.07
CA TYR A 179 6.14 1.84 7.60
C TYR A 179 7.55 1.51 8.10
N HIS A 180 8.52 2.23 7.56
CA HIS A 180 9.90 2.14 7.98
C HIS A 180 10.25 3.27 8.93
N GLN A 181 10.67 2.94 10.15
CA GLN A 181 11.29 3.92 11.04
C GLN A 181 12.67 4.28 10.54
N HIS A 182 13.12 5.51 10.77
CA HIS A 182 14.51 5.87 10.53
C HIS A 182 15.42 5.03 11.44
N LYS A 183 16.45 4.39 10.86
CA LYS A 183 17.46 3.62 11.59
C LYS A 183 18.84 4.22 11.30
N LYS A 184 19.71 3.53 10.55
CA LYS A 184 20.94 4.14 10.05
C LYS A 184 20.65 5.05 8.85
N SER A 185 19.66 4.70 8.05
CA SER A 185 19.23 5.49 6.90
C SER A 185 18.13 6.49 7.29
N VAL A 186 17.98 7.53 6.48
CA VAL A 186 16.81 8.39 6.46
C VAL A 186 15.81 7.79 5.47
N VAL A 187 14.59 7.51 5.89
CA VAL A 187 13.54 6.93 5.03
C VAL A 187 12.38 7.90 4.90
N ASN A 188 12.13 8.37 3.69
CA ASN A 188 10.99 9.20 3.35
C ASN A 188 10.02 8.40 2.47
N GLN A 189 8.85 8.08 2.99
CA GLN A 189 7.81 7.34 2.28
C GLN A 189 6.72 8.29 1.82
N ARG A 190 6.39 8.24 0.53
CA ARG A 190 5.39 9.11 -0.10
C ARG A 190 4.28 8.27 -0.70
N GLU A 191 3.06 8.57 -0.31
CA GLU A 191 1.87 7.89 -0.80
C GLU A 191 1.27 8.65 -1.99
N VAL A 192 0.99 7.93 -3.07
CA VAL A 192 0.29 8.48 -4.24
C VAL A 192 -1.13 8.89 -3.82
N HIS A 193 -1.62 9.97 -4.37
CA HIS A 193 -2.87 10.63 -4.05
C HIS A 193 -2.93 11.32 -2.67
N LEU A 194 -2.05 11.01 -1.72
CA LEU A 194 -1.96 11.69 -0.43
C LEU A 194 -0.84 12.73 -0.43
N ASP A 195 0.39 12.32 -0.70
CA ASP A 195 1.59 13.16 -0.67
C ASP A 195 2.02 13.62 -2.06
N VAL A 196 1.67 12.86 -3.08
CA VAL A 196 2.02 13.11 -4.47
C VAL A 196 0.88 12.75 -5.42
N PRO A 197 0.72 13.46 -6.55
CA PRO A 197 -0.39 13.21 -7.46
C PRO A 197 -0.26 11.90 -8.25
N SER A 198 0.97 11.46 -8.57
CA SER A 198 1.23 10.24 -9.34
C SER A 198 2.68 9.75 -9.14
N PHE A 199 2.97 8.51 -9.54
CA PHE A 199 4.33 7.96 -9.56
C PHE A 199 5.27 8.80 -10.46
N ALA A 200 4.85 9.14 -11.66
CA ALA A 200 5.64 9.91 -12.62
C ALA A 200 6.02 11.29 -12.08
N GLU A 201 5.06 12.03 -11.51
CA GLU A 201 5.33 13.35 -10.90
C GLU A 201 6.23 13.25 -9.66
N ALA A 202 6.06 12.21 -8.85
CA ALA A 202 6.94 11.97 -7.72
C ALA A 202 8.37 11.73 -8.18
N LEU A 203 8.60 10.84 -9.17
CA LEU A 203 9.93 10.47 -9.67
C LEU A 203 10.65 11.65 -10.34
N LYS A 204 9.95 12.52 -11.07
CA LYS A 204 10.54 13.77 -11.61
C LYS A 204 11.17 14.65 -10.53
N ARG A 205 10.62 14.62 -9.31
CA ARG A 205 11.04 15.44 -8.17
C ARG A 205 12.02 14.72 -7.25
N VAL A 206 11.92 13.42 -7.12
CA VAL A 206 12.75 12.58 -6.23
C VAL A 206 14.23 12.77 -6.54
N LEU A 207 14.64 12.85 -7.81
CA LEU A 207 16.04 13.06 -8.23
C LEU A 207 16.65 14.36 -7.71
N ARG A 208 15.85 15.32 -7.21
CA ARG A 208 16.31 16.56 -6.60
C ARG A 208 16.29 16.52 -5.07
N GLN A 209 15.96 15.38 -4.50
CA GLN A 209 15.83 15.16 -3.05
C GLN A 209 17.03 14.41 -2.48
N ASP A 210 18.12 14.29 -3.24
CA ASP A 210 19.36 13.59 -2.84
C ASP A 210 19.12 12.14 -2.39
N PRO A 211 18.39 11.31 -3.16
CA PRO A 211 18.16 9.92 -2.79
C PRO A 211 19.33 9.04 -3.20
N ASP A 212 19.77 8.13 -2.32
CA ASP A 212 20.65 7.01 -2.71
C ASP A 212 19.83 5.83 -3.22
N VAL A 213 18.65 5.63 -2.62
CA VAL A 213 17.77 4.50 -2.91
C VAL A 213 16.35 5.02 -3.19
N ILE A 214 15.76 4.55 -4.27
CA ILE A 214 14.40 4.88 -4.66
C ILE A 214 13.59 3.59 -4.76
N LEU A 215 12.43 3.53 -4.09
CA LEU A 215 11.46 2.46 -4.31
C LEU A 215 10.26 3.02 -5.07
N VAL A 216 9.92 2.39 -6.18
CA VAL A 216 8.73 2.64 -6.99
C VAL A 216 7.76 1.47 -6.77
N GLY A 217 6.66 1.71 -6.08
CA GLY A 217 5.70 0.66 -5.69
C GLY A 217 5.28 -0.20 -6.87
N GLU A 218 4.99 0.42 -8.01
CA GLU A 218 4.74 -0.27 -9.27
C GLU A 218 5.02 0.60 -10.50
N MET A 219 5.40 -0.05 -11.60
CA MET A 219 5.61 0.59 -12.91
C MET A 219 4.49 0.16 -13.87
N ARG A 220 3.42 0.98 -14.00
CA ARG A 220 2.28 0.67 -14.87
C ARG A 220 2.33 1.39 -16.22
N ASP A 221 2.84 2.60 -16.24
CA ASP A 221 2.82 3.51 -17.38
C ASP A 221 4.24 3.82 -17.88
N LEU A 222 4.31 4.28 -19.13
CA LEU A 222 5.56 4.61 -19.81
C LEU A 222 6.38 5.64 -19.04
N GLU A 223 5.75 6.70 -18.55
CA GLU A 223 6.46 7.80 -17.86
C GLU A 223 7.15 7.31 -16.58
N THR A 224 6.47 6.47 -15.81
CA THR A 224 7.02 5.85 -14.59
C THR A 224 8.18 4.92 -14.92
N ILE A 225 8.04 4.08 -15.96
CA ILE A 225 9.10 3.16 -16.40
C ILE A 225 10.34 3.94 -16.87
N GLU A 226 10.16 4.94 -17.73
CA GLU A 226 11.24 5.80 -18.22
C GLU A 226 11.99 6.50 -17.08
N ALA A 227 11.23 7.06 -16.12
CA ALA A 227 11.82 7.75 -14.98
C ALA A 227 12.61 6.80 -14.07
N ALA A 228 12.14 5.58 -13.85
CA ALA A 228 12.84 4.56 -13.06
C ALA A 228 14.16 4.11 -13.74
N ILE A 229 14.14 3.85 -15.04
CA ILE A 229 15.35 3.51 -15.81
C ILE A 229 16.37 4.66 -15.74
N ARG A 230 15.92 5.89 -16.00
CA ARG A 230 16.77 7.09 -15.95
C ARG A 230 17.40 7.28 -14.56
N ALA A 231 16.65 7.10 -13.48
CA ALA A 231 17.16 7.17 -12.13
C ALA A 231 18.27 6.12 -11.89
N ALA A 232 18.04 4.88 -12.35
CA ALA A 232 19.01 3.79 -12.22
C ALA A 232 20.31 4.05 -13.00
N GLU A 233 20.25 4.70 -14.18
CA GLU A 233 21.42 5.09 -14.97
C GLU A 233 22.18 6.24 -14.32
N THR A 234 21.47 7.20 -13.73
CA THR A 234 22.06 8.45 -13.22
C THR A 234 22.62 8.36 -11.80
N GLY A 235 22.76 7.16 -11.25
CA GLY A 235 23.49 6.95 -10.00
C GLY A 235 22.70 6.45 -8.80
N HIS A 236 21.42 6.10 -8.98
CA HIS A 236 20.55 5.68 -7.89
C HIS A 236 20.29 4.17 -7.92
N LEU A 237 20.15 3.56 -6.76
CA LEU A 237 19.65 2.19 -6.64
C LEU A 237 18.13 2.22 -6.64
N VAL A 238 17.51 1.69 -7.68
CA VAL A 238 16.07 1.74 -7.90
C VAL A 238 15.45 0.36 -7.72
N PHE A 239 14.48 0.24 -6.84
CA PHE A 239 13.60 -0.91 -6.68
C PHE A 239 12.25 -0.62 -7.31
N ALA A 240 11.69 -1.59 -8.03
CA ALA A 240 10.37 -1.42 -8.63
C ALA A 240 9.61 -2.75 -8.71
N THR A 241 8.28 -2.67 -8.89
CA THR A 241 7.48 -3.88 -9.18
C THR A 241 6.80 -3.83 -10.54
N LEU A 242 6.57 -5.02 -11.08
CA LEU A 242 5.73 -5.28 -12.24
C LEU A 242 4.82 -6.49 -11.99
N HIS A 243 3.69 -6.57 -12.71
CA HIS A 243 2.75 -7.68 -12.63
C HIS A 243 2.97 -8.72 -13.75
N THR A 244 4.23 -8.96 -14.09
CA THR A 244 4.64 -9.92 -15.13
C THR A 244 5.09 -11.24 -14.51
N THR A 245 5.13 -12.28 -15.32
CA THR A 245 5.59 -13.61 -14.91
C THR A 245 6.96 -13.89 -15.56
N GLY A 246 7.97 -14.11 -14.72
CA GLY A 246 9.33 -14.45 -15.15
C GLY A 246 10.15 -13.27 -15.68
N ALA A 247 11.48 -13.41 -15.60
CA ALA A 247 12.42 -12.34 -15.91
C ALA A 247 12.38 -11.91 -17.40
N ALA A 248 12.39 -12.85 -18.33
CA ALA A 248 12.34 -12.54 -19.76
C ALA A 248 11.06 -11.78 -20.14
N GLY A 249 9.90 -12.22 -19.64
CA GLY A 249 8.62 -11.54 -19.87
C GLY A 249 8.60 -10.13 -19.28
N THR A 250 9.28 -9.91 -18.18
CA THR A 250 9.40 -8.61 -17.54
C THR A 250 10.23 -7.64 -18.38
N ILE A 251 11.37 -8.09 -18.87
CA ILE A 251 12.25 -7.28 -19.77
C ILE A 251 11.48 -6.88 -21.03
N ASN A 252 10.81 -7.83 -21.66
CA ASN A 252 10.00 -7.55 -22.84
C ASN A 252 8.87 -6.53 -22.52
N ARG A 253 8.16 -6.70 -21.40
CA ARG A 253 7.11 -5.77 -20.99
C ARG A 253 7.62 -4.35 -20.77
N ILE A 254 8.82 -4.19 -20.22
CA ILE A 254 9.46 -2.88 -20.07
C ILE A 254 9.74 -2.28 -21.44
N ILE A 255 10.35 -3.04 -22.36
CA ILE A 255 10.70 -2.57 -23.69
C ILE A 255 9.46 -2.22 -24.50
N ASP A 256 8.44 -3.08 -24.46
CA ASP A 256 7.19 -2.94 -25.23
C ASP A 256 6.33 -1.74 -24.76
N ALA A 257 6.60 -1.18 -23.59
CA ALA A 257 5.96 0.05 -23.14
C ALA A 257 6.44 1.29 -23.94
N PHE A 258 7.58 1.22 -24.61
CA PHE A 258 8.14 2.31 -25.38
C PHE A 258 7.75 2.24 -26.87
N PRO A 259 7.64 3.41 -27.53
CA PRO A 259 7.50 3.46 -28.98
C PRO A 259 8.61 2.67 -29.69
N THR A 260 8.29 2.03 -30.83
CA THR A 260 9.22 1.14 -31.56
C THR A 260 10.58 1.78 -31.87
N ASN A 261 10.57 3.07 -32.19
CA ASN A 261 11.80 3.82 -32.49
C ASN A 261 12.70 4.08 -31.27
N GLN A 262 12.22 3.85 -30.05
CA GLN A 262 12.98 4.02 -28.81
C GLN A 262 13.42 2.66 -28.21
N GLN A 263 12.84 1.56 -28.61
CA GLN A 263 13.04 0.25 -27.99
C GLN A 263 14.52 -0.20 -28.02
N GLU A 264 15.24 0.08 -29.10
CA GLU A 264 16.66 -0.27 -29.18
C GLU A 264 17.48 0.49 -28.14
N GLN A 265 17.23 1.78 -27.97
CA GLN A 265 17.88 2.58 -26.94
C GLN A 265 17.56 2.05 -25.54
N VAL A 266 16.31 1.69 -25.27
CA VAL A 266 15.90 1.13 -23.97
C VAL A 266 16.58 -0.21 -23.69
N ARG A 267 16.78 -1.06 -24.70
CA ARG A 267 17.56 -2.30 -24.55
C ARG A 267 18.99 -2.03 -24.08
N VAL A 268 19.64 -1.03 -24.65
CA VAL A 268 20.98 -0.61 -24.25
C VAL A 268 20.96 -0.08 -22.81
N GLN A 269 20.02 0.76 -22.46
CA GLN A 269 19.89 1.30 -21.12
C GLN A 269 19.67 0.20 -20.07
N LEU A 270 18.77 -0.75 -20.34
CA LEU A 270 18.53 -1.89 -19.46
C LEU A 270 19.78 -2.78 -19.34
N SER A 271 20.53 -3.01 -20.42
CA SER A 271 21.72 -3.85 -20.38
C SER A 271 22.81 -3.31 -19.44
N THR A 272 22.82 -2.01 -19.19
CA THR A 272 23.80 -1.35 -18.32
C THR A 272 23.29 -1.06 -16.92
N SER A 273 21.97 -0.98 -16.72
CA SER A 273 21.36 -0.58 -15.45
C SER A 273 20.64 -1.71 -14.72
N LEU A 274 20.14 -2.73 -15.41
CA LEU A 274 19.36 -3.82 -14.79
C LEU A 274 20.27 -4.73 -13.97
N LEU A 275 20.00 -4.84 -12.67
CA LEU A 275 20.75 -5.70 -11.74
C LEU A 275 20.12 -7.08 -11.61
N ALA A 276 18.78 -7.12 -11.47
CA ALA A 276 18.03 -8.35 -11.29
C ALA A 276 16.54 -8.19 -11.65
N VAL A 277 15.93 -9.32 -11.93
CA VAL A 277 14.48 -9.49 -12.02
C VAL A 277 14.09 -10.73 -11.23
#